data_4b01ce5bec12881890f8a809e2f52ba5
#
_entry.id   4b01ce5bec12881890f8a809e2f52ba5
#
_cell.length_a   1.000
_cell.length_b   1.000
_cell.length_c   1.000
_cell.angle_alpha   90.00
_cell.angle_beta   90.00
_cell.angle_gamma   90.00
#
_symmetry.space_group_name_H-M   'P 1'
#
loop_
_entity.id
_entity.type
_entity.pdbx_description
1 polymer ?
#
loop_
_entity_poly.entity_id
_entity_poly.type
_entity_poly.pdbx_seq_one_letter_code
_entity_poly.pdbx_strand_id
1 'polypeptide(L)'
;PERSPEVWFVREAMLQSGVALFLDVHGDEGLPYVFVDGCEMLPSYTSAHAQRERAFTDAFGRANPDFQTQHGYSRDKDTKVNLALASKWAGDRFGCLSLTLEMPFKDNANLPDPQTGWNGARSRRLGGDVLQAIHTVLAPG
;
A
#
# COMPACT_ATOMS: atom_id res chain seq x y z
N PRO A 1 -14.58 1.64 -20.34
CA PRO A 1 -14.22 3.07 -20.32
C PRO A 1 -15.37 3.99 -19.91
N GLU A 2 -16.64 3.61 -20.17
CA GLU A 2 -17.79 4.49 -19.90
C GLU A 2 -18.07 4.73 -18.41
N ARG A 3 -17.80 3.74 -17.53
CA ARG A 3 -18.09 3.84 -16.08
C ARG A 3 -16.99 4.56 -15.28
N SER A 4 -15.73 4.41 -15.70
CA SER A 4 -14.55 4.96 -15.02
C SER A 4 -13.46 5.22 -16.05
N PRO A 5 -13.58 6.30 -16.85
CA PRO A 5 -12.62 6.59 -17.89
C PRO A 5 -11.21 6.85 -17.34
N GLU A 6 -11.09 7.48 -16.16
CA GLU A 6 -9.83 7.73 -15.47
C GLU A 6 -9.08 6.42 -15.16
N VAL A 7 -9.76 5.42 -14.62
CA VAL A 7 -9.18 4.11 -14.33
C VAL A 7 -8.72 3.41 -15.63
N TRP A 8 -9.51 3.52 -16.69
CA TRP A 8 -9.15 2.95 -17.97
C TRP A 8 -7.88 3.60 -18.54
N PHE A 9 -7.78 4.94 -18.54
CA PHE A 9 -6.60 5.64 -19.04
C PHE A 9 -5.34 5.34 -18.21
N VAL A 10 -5.45 5.29 -16.88
CA VAL A 10 -4.32 4.91 -16.02
C VAL A 10 -3.87 3.48 -16.33
N ARG A 11 -4.80 2.55 -16.48
CA ARG A 11 -4.50 1.16 -16.84
C ARG A 11 -3.79 1.05 -18.19
N GLU A 12 -4.26 1.76 -19.21
CA GLU A 12 -3.61 1.78 -20.52
C GLU A 12 -2.19 2.36 -20.46
N ALA A 13 -2.01 3.46 -19.70
CA ALA A 13 -0.69 4.03 -19.50
C ALA A 13 0.26 3.04 -18.81
N MET A 14 -0.20 2.32 -17.77
CA MET A 14 0.58 1.29 -17.07
C MET A 14 0.96 0.13 -18.02
N LEU A 15 0.03 -0.29 -18.90
CA LEU A 15 0.31 -1.34 -19.89
C LEU A 15 1.37 -0.93 -20.92
N GLN A 16 1.45 0.36 -21.24
CA GLN A 16 2.43 0.89 -22.19
C GLN A 16 3.81 1.11 -21.55
N SER A 17 3.85 1.64 -20.34
CA SER A 17 5.10 2.01 -19.65
C SER A 17 5.73 0.91 -18.80
N GLY A 18 4.94 -0.10 -18.41
CA GLY A 18 5.27 -1.00 -17.32
C GLY A 18 5.13 -0.32 -15.96
N VAL A 19 5.26 -1.12 -14.88
CA VAL A 19 5.13 -0.64 -13.50
C VAL A 19 6.24 -1.28 -12.67
N ALA A 20 7.10 -0.46 -12.08
CA ALA A 20 8.15 -0.93 -11.16
C ALA A 20 7.64 -1.07 -9.72
N LEU A 21 6.72 -0.21 -9.31
CA LEU A 21 6.05 -0.20 -8.03
C LEU A 21 4.66 0.43 -8.20
N PHE A 22 3.66 -0.12 -7.53
CA PHE A 22 2.31 0.43 -7.45
C PHE A 22 1.93 0.68 -6.00
N LEU A 23 1.53 1.89 -5.67
CA LEU A 23 1.04 2.26 -4.34
C LEU A 23 -0.31 2.95 -4.49
N ASP A 24 -1.36 2.28 -4.01
CA ASP A 24 -2.71 2.83 -3.91
C ASP A 24 -2.91 3.44 -2.52
N VAL A 25 -3.33 4.69 -2.43
CA VAL A 25 -3.37 5.42 -1.15
C VAL A 25 -4.81 5.70 -0.76
N HIS A 26 -5.21 5.14 0.37
CA HIS A 26 -6.57 5.14 0.87
C HIS A 26 -6.68 5.64 2.31
N GLY A 27 -7.91 5.83 2.75
CA GLY A 27 -8.30 5.96 4.15
C GLY A 27 -9.28 4.86 4.51
N ASP A 28 -9.08 4.25 5.69
CA ASP A 28 -9.92 3.17 6.21
C ASP A 28 -10.83 3.68 7.33
N GLU A 29 -12.13 3.46 7.17
CA GLU A 29 -13.13 3.84 8.18
C GLU A 29 -13.24 2.82 9.31
N GLY A 30 -12.76 1.59 9.12
CA GLY A 30 -12.92 0.48 10.07
C GLY A 30 -11.71 0.28 10.98
N LEU A 31 -10.50 0.40 10.45
CA LEU A 31 -9.27 0.13 11.19
C LEU A 31 -8.53 1.43 11.55
N PRO A 32 -8.32 1.71 12.86
CA PRO A 32 -7.68 2.95 13.31
C PRO A 32 -6.15 2.84 13.27
N TYR A 33 -5.58 2.40 12.15
CA TYR A 33 -4.14 2.16 12.01
C TYR A 33 -3.61 2.67 10.67
N VAL A 34 -2.31 2.93 10.61
CA VAL A 34 -1.60 3.08 9.34
C VAL A 34 -0.93 1.76 8.99
N PHE A 35 -1.30 1.18 7.86
CA PHE A 35 -0.77 -0.10 7.42
C PHE A 35 -0.75 -0.21 5.89
N VAL A 36 -0.12 -1.24 5.37
CA VAL A 36 -0.21 -1.63 3.96
C VAL A 36 -0.85 -3.00 3.83
N ASP A 37 -1.64 -3.17 2.76
CA ASP A 37 -2.16 -4.45 2.30
C ASP A 37 -1.43 -4.86 1.04
N GLY A 38 -0.73 -5.99 1.09
CA GLY A 38 0.12 -6.53 0.02
C GLY A 38 -0.61 -7.49 -0.91
N CYS A 39 0.17 -8.28 -1.63
CA CYS A 39 -0.29 -9.19 -2.67
C CYS A 39 -0.07 -10.68 -2.35
N GLU A 40 0.10 -11.05 -1.09
CA GLU A 40 0.52 -12.40 -0.68
C GLU A 40 -0.47 -13.51 -1.06
N MET A 41 -1.72 -13.14 -1.31
CA MET A 41 -2.76 -14.09 -1.72
C MET A 41 -2.75 -14.37 -3.23
N LEU A 42 -1.95 -13.65 -4.02
CA LEU A 42 -1.84 -13.90 -5.45
C LEU A 42 -1.13 -15.23 -5.72
N PRO A 43 -1.63 -16.04 -6.66
CA PRO A 43 -0.91 -17.27 -7.08
C PRO A 43 0.48 -17.00 -7.64
N SER A 44 0.70 -15.80 -8.20
CA SER A 44 1.98 -15.33 -8.74
C SER A 44 2.95 -14.81 -7.67
N TYR A 45 2.54 -14.74 -6.40
CA TYR A 45 3.37 -14.24 -5.32
C TYR A 45 4.51 -15.21 -4.97
N THR A 46 5.74 -14.70 -4.91
CA THR A 46 6.94 -15.49 -4.68
C THR A 46 7.71 -15.00 -3.45
N SER A 47 8.74 -15.74 -3.05
CA SER A 47 9.67 -15.29 -2.00
C SER A 47 10.38 -13.98 -2.33
N ALA A 48 10.61 -13.69 -3.62
CA ALA A 48 11.19 -12.41 -4.04
C ALA A 48 10.21 -11.24 -3.82
N HIS A 49 8.90 -11.45 -4.03
CA HIS A 49 7.87 -10.45 -3.70
C HIS A 49 7.83 -10.22 -2.18
N ALA A 50 7.80 -11.28 -1.39
CA ALA A 50 7.83 -11.18 0.08
C ALA A 50 9.06 -10.43 0.61
N GLN A 51 10.21 -10.63 -0.01
CA GLN A 51 11.46 -9.95 0.37
C GLN A 51 11.39 -8.43 0.07
N ARG A 52 10.88 -8.05 -1.10
CA ARG A 52 10.68 -6.63 -1.46
C ARG A 52 9.66 -5.95 -0.56
N GLU A 53 8.55 -6.61 -0.26
CA GLU A 53 7.52 -6.09 0.63
C GLU A 53 8.08 -5.89 2.04
N ARG A 54 8.84 -6.85 2.55
CA ARG A 54 9.53 -6.71 3.85
C ARG A 54 10.53 -5.56 3.85
N ALA A 55 11.34 -5.41 2.81
CA ALA A 55 12.28 -4.31 2.70
C ALA A 55 11.56 -2.95 2.72
N PHE A 56 10.41 -2.85 2.04
CA PHE A 56 9.57 -1.66 2.06
C PHE A 56 9.00 -1.38 3.46
N THR A 57 8.35 -2.38 4.08
CA THR A 57 7.70 -2.20 5.39
C THR A 57 8.71 -1.90 6.49
N ASP A 58 9.89 -2.52 6.47
CA ASP A 58 10.98 -2.23 7.40
C ASP A 58 11.51 -0.80 7.22
N ALA A 59 11.68 -0.34 5.97
CA ALA A 59 12.12 1.02 5.69
C ALA A 59 11.05 2.05 6.10
N PHE A 60 9.79 1.76 5.83
CA PHE A 60 8.68 2.65 6.18
C PHE A 60 8.48 2.75 7.69
N GLY A 61 8.57 1.63 8.43
CA GLY A 61 8.50 1.63 9.89
C GLY A 61 9.64 2.38 10.57
N ARG A 62 10.83 2.42 9.94
CA ARG A 62 11.94 3.27 10.42
C ARG A 62 11.72 4.76 10.12
N ALA A 63 11.07 5.07 9.00
CA ALA A 63 10.87 6.45 8.55
C ALA A 63 9.71 7.13 9.27
N ASN A 64 8.64 6.40 9.58
CA ASN A 64 7.42 6.99 10.14
C ASN A 64 6.88 6.19 11.33
N PRO A 65 6.72 6.80 12.52
CA PRO A 65 6.25 6.12 13.72
C PRO A 65 4.75 5.78 13.71
N ASP A 66 3.98 6.38 12.82
CA ASP A 66 2.56 6.06 12.66
C ASP A 66 2.33 4.71 11.97
N PHE A 67 3.29 4.29 11.12
CA PHE A 67 3.20 3.05 10.38
C PHE A 67 3.49 1.83 11.27
N GLN A 68 2.74 0.75 11.03
CA GLN A 68 2.92 -0.51 11.75
C GLN A 68 2.54 -1.73 10.85
N THR A 69 2.90 -2.94 11.30
CA THR A 69 2.67 -4.20 10.58
C THR A 69 1.95 -5.26 11.43
N GLN A 70 1.43 -4.87 12.61
CA GLN A 70 0.75 -5.80 13.54
C GLN A 70 -0.75 -5.91 13.27
N HIS A 71 -1.35 -4.82 12.78
CA HIS A 71 -2.77 -4.71 12.48
C HIS A 71 -2.96 -4.39 11.00
N GLY A 72 -3.99 -4.96 10.42
CA GLY A 72 -4.36 -4.80 9.01
C GLY A 72 -5.56 -5.66 8.68
N TYR A 73 -5.86 -5.84 7.42
CA TYR A 73 -6.96 -6.70 7.00
C TYR A 73 -6.70 -8.15 7.38
N SER A 74 -7.77 -8.83 7.82
CA SER A 74 -7.70 -10.27 8.10
C SER A 74 -7.37 -11.04 6.82
N ARG A 75 -6.37 -11.90 6.93
CA ARG A 75 -5.99 -12.82 5.84
C ARG A 75 -6.71 -14.13 6.05
N ASP A 76 -7.99 -14.16 5.72
CA ASP A 76 -8.73 -15.40 5.71
C ASP A 76 -8.23 -16.25 4.52
N LYS A 77 -7.68 -17.42 4.82
CA LYS A 77 -7.08 -18.33 3.82
C LYS A 77 -8.10 -18.83 2.77
N ASP A 78 -9.37 -18.71 3.07
CA ASP A 78 -10.45 -19.11 2.18
C ASP A 78 -10.93 -17.98 1.25
N THR A 79 -10.38 -16.78 1.41
CA THR A 79 -10.75 -15.62 0.58
C THR A 79 -10.05 -15.70 -0.78
N LYS A 80 -10.81 -15.75 -1.84
CA LYS A 80 -10.28 -15.64 -3.21
C LYS A 80 -9.76 -14.22 -3.46
N VAL A 81 -8.61 -14.13 -4.10
CA VAL A 81 -8.05 -12.82 -4.51
C VAL A 81 -9.01 -12.11 -5.44
N ASN A 82 -9.31 -10.86 -5.12
CA ASN A 82 -10.12 -10.01 -5.97
C ASN A 82 -9.23 -9.20 -6.93
N LEU A 83 -9.04 -9.69 -8.14
CA LEU A 83 -8.26 -9.00 -9.19
C LEU A 83 -8.97 -7.75 -9.76
N ALA A 84 -10.16 -7.39 -9.29
CA ALA A 84 -10.77 -6.10 -9.60
C ALA A 84 -10.19 -4.95 -8.78
N LEU A 85 -9.46 -5.25 -7.68
CA LEU A 85 -8.71 -4.25 -6.92
C LEU A 85 -7.45 -3.83 -7.67
N ALA A 86 -7.20 -2.52 -7.75
CA ALA A 86 -6.11 -1.96 -8.54
C ALA A 86 -4.74 -2.50 -8.12
N SER A 87 -4.46 -2.56 -6.82
CA SER A 87 -3.21 -3.10 -6.30
C SER A 87 -3.02 -4.59 -6.63
N LYS A 88 -4.08 -5.41 -6.48
CA LYS A 88 -3.99 -6.84 -6.80
C LYS A 88 -3.80 -7.08 -8.31
N TRP A 89 -4.50 -6.32 -9.15
CA TRP A 89 -4.33 -6.38 -10.59
C TRP A 89 -2.91 -5.94 -11.02
N ALA A 90 -2.40 -4.84 -10.46
CA ALA A 90 -1.06 -4.36 -10.80
C ALA A 90 0.03 -5.36 -10.36
N GLY A 91 -0.06 -5.91 -9.16
CA GLY A 91 0.85 -6.93 -8.66
C GLY A 91 0.86 -8.19 -9.53
N ASP A 92 -0.31 -8.70 -9.89
CA ASP A 92 -0.43 -9.88 -10.74
C ASP A 92 0.07 -9.62 -12.18
N ARG A 93 -0.30 -8.48 -12.75
CA ARG A 93 0.00 -8.15 -14.15
C ARG A 93 1.46 -7.84 -14.42
N PHE A 94 2.14 -7.16 -13.48
CA PHE A 94 3.50 -6.66 -13.68
C PHE A 94 4.55 -7.36 -12.82
N GLY A 95 4.15 -8.17 -11.83
CA GLY A 95 5.07 -8.78 -10.87
C GLY A 95 5.86 -7.75 -10.06
N CYS A 96 5.33 -6.54 -9.93
CA CYS A 96 5.94 -5.44 -9.18
C CYS A 96 5.57 -5.50 -7.70
N LEU A 97 6.29 -4.76 -6.86
CA LEU A 97 5.81 -4.46 -5.52
C LEU A 97 4.54 -3.63 -5.63
N SER A 98 3.43 -4.17 -5.16
CA SER A 98 2.12 -3.55 -5.27
C SER A 98 1.39 -3.59 -3.94
N LEU A 99 1.05 -2.42 -3.42
CA LEU A 99 0.54 -2.22 -2.07
C LEU A 99 -0.64 -1.26 -2.08
N THR A 100 -1.56 -1.46 -1.14
CA THR A 100 -2.53 -0.44 -0.73
C THR A 100 -2.09 0.12 0.62
N LEU A 101 -1.86 1.43 0.71
CA LEU A 101 -1.57 2.14 1.96
C LEU A 101 -2.87 2.67 2.54
N GLU A 102 -3.16 2.28 3.77
CA GLU A 102 -4.34 2.71 4.50
C GLU A 102 -3.97 3.68 5.63
N MET A 103 -4.81 4.69 5.81
CA MET A 103 -4.71 5.68 6.89
C MET A 103 -6.03 5.72 7.68
N PRO A 104 -6.00 5.93 9.01
CA PRO A 104 -7.23 6.02 9.79
C PRO A 104 -8.00 7.31 9.48
N PHE A 105 -9.34 7.28 9.57
CA PHE A 105 -10.16 8.48 9.39
C PHE A 105 -10.19 9.41 10.61
N LYS A 106 -10.05 8.86 11.81
CA LYS A 106 -10.22 9.63 13.06
C LYS A 106 -8.91 9.85 13.80
N ASP A 107 -8.27 8.77 14.20
CA ASP A 107 -6.99 8.80 14.91
C ASP A 107 -6.26 7.47 14.76
N ASN A 108 -4.94 7.49 14.96
CA ASN A 108 -4.11 6.29 14.92
C ASN A 108 -4.02 5.68 16.32
N ALA A 109 -4.58 4.47 16.49
CA ALA A 109 -4.62 3.83 17.80
C ALA A 109 -3.23 3.46 18.36
N ASN A 110 -2.22 3.29 17.51
CA ASN A 110 -0.83 3.04 17.97
C ASN A 110 -0.13 4.30 18.51
N LEU A 111 -0.50 5.46 17.99
CA LEU A 111 0.06 6.74 18.39
C LEU A 111 -1.05 7.79 18.43
N PRO A 112 -1.95 7.72 19.41
CA PRO A 112 -3.12 8.57 19.47
C PRO A 112 -2.76 10.03 19.77
N ASP A 113 -3.48 10.94 19.12
CA ASP A 113 -3.48 12.38 19.40
C ASP A 113 -4.90 12.82 19.78
N PRO A 114 -5.26 12.83 21.06
CA PRO A 114 -6.61 13.12 21.49
C PRO A 114 -7.05 14.57 21.22
N GLN A 115 -6.14 15.47 20.86
CA GLN A 115 -6.46 16.86 20.55
C GLN A 115 -6.79 17.07 19.08
N THR A 116 -6.04 16.43 18.17
CA THR A 116 -6.17 16.70 16.73
C THR A 116 -6.48 15.45 15.90
N GLY A 117 -6.29 14.27 16.46
CA GLY A 117 -6.49 13.00 15.76
C GLY A 117 -5.61 12.83 14.51
N TRP A 118 -6.10 12.03 13.58
CA TRP A 118 -5.51 11.94 12.25
C TRP A 118 -5.88 13.18 11.43
N ASN A 119 -4.89 13.85 10.85
CA ASN A 119 -5.10 15.12 10.17
C ASN A 119 -4.19 15.28 8.94
N GLY A 120 -4.44 16.33 8.15
CA GLY A 120 -3.68 16.57 6.92
C GLY A 120 -2.19 16.83 7.12
N ALA A 121 -1.75 17.28 8.29
CA ALA A 121 -0.32 17.44 8.59
C ALA A 121 0.35 16.07 8.81
N ARG A 122 -0.31 15.15 9.52
CA ARG A 122 0.14 13.75 9.68
C ARG A 122 0.18 13.02 8.34
N SER A 123 -0.88 13.16 7.51
CA SER A 123 -0.93 12.57 6.18
C SER A 123 0.20 13.08 5.27
N ARG A 124 0.50 14.38 5.28
CA ARG A 124 1.62 14.94 4.51
C ARG A 124 2.97 14.39 4.96
N ARG A 125 3.19 14.25 6.26
CA ARG A 125 4.41 13.67 6.81
C ARG A 125 4.54 12.20 6.39
N LEU A 126 3.47 11.43 6.54
CA LEU A 126 3.42 10.04 6.09
C LEU A 126 3.76 9.92 4.60
N GLY A 127 3.18 10.80 3.76
CA GLY A 127 3.47 10.86 2.32
C GLY A 127 4.92 11.21 2.00
N GLY A 128 5.56 12.07 2.78
CA GLY A 128 6.99 12.35 2.66
C GLY A 128 7.86 11.15 3.05
N ASP A 129 7.50 10.49 4.16
CA ASP A 129 8.27 9.38 4.70
C ASP A 129 8.13 8.09 3.87
N VAL A 130 6.98 7.86 3.25
CA VAL A 130 6.79 6.71 2.33
C VAL A 130 7.73 6.79 1.12
N LEU A 131 8.10 7.99 0.67
CA LEU A 131 9.07 8.14 -0.43
C LEU A 131 10.44 7.57 -0.09
N GLN A 132 10.85 7.59 1.19
CA GLN A 132 12.09 6.95 1.62
C GLN A 132 12.02 5.42 1.50
N ALA A 133 10.86 4.84 1.85
CA ALA A 133 10.64 3.40 1.67
C ALA A 133 10.63 3.01 0.19
N ILE A 134 9.97 3.80 -0.66
CA ILE A 134 9.96 3.62 -2.12
C ILE A 134 11.39 3.68 -2.67
N HIS A 135 12.16 4.70 -2.28
CA HIS A 135 13.55 4.83 -2.71
C HIS A 135 14.39 3.60 -2.32
N THR A 136 14.20 3.09 -1.10
CA THR A 136 14.95 1.93 -0.60
C THR A 136 14.76 0.68 -1.48
N VAL A 137 13.55 0.46 -2.01
CA VAL A 137 13.23 -0.74 -2.80
C VAL A 137 13.45 -0.56 -4.31
N LEU A 138 13.56 0.67 -4.78
CA LEU A 138 13.80 1.01 -6.19
C LEU A 138 15.24 1.42 -6.49
N ALA A 139 16.04 1.78 -5.46
CA ALA A 139 17.43 2.13 -5.66
C ALA A 139 18.20 0.92 -6.26
N PRO A 140 19.01 1.17 -7.31
CA PRO A 140 19.89 0.13 -7.80
C PRO A 140 20.87 -0.28 -6.69
N GLY A 141 20.99 -1.58 -6.45
CA GLY A 141 21.97 -2.16 -5.50
C GLY A 141 23.40 -1.98 -5.98
#